data_bb3588309d33d3cf4ca55846a74350bc
#
_entry.id   bb3588309d33d3cf4ca55846a74350bc
#
_cell.length_a   1.000
_cell.length_b   1.000
_cell.length_c   1.000
_cell.angle_alpha   90.00
_cell.angle_beta   90.00
_cell.angle_gamma   90.00
#
_symmetry.space_group_name_H-M   'P 1'
#
loop_
_entity.id
_entity.type
_entity.pdbx_description
1 polymer ?
#
loop_
_entity_poly.entity_id
_entity_poly.type
_entity_poly.pdbx_seq_one_letter_code
_entity_poly.pdbx_strand_id
1 'polypeptide(L)'
;MNFEHELITVILNEGYSDFVMDAARAAGAGGGTVLHAKGTGGTRGEKFFSVSLADEKDMVYIIAYADEKAAIMRAINENAGPGTKAGAICFSLPISSVAGLRARDEG
;
A
#
# COMPACT_ATOMS: atom_id res chain seq x y z
N MET A 1 -11.97 -21.02 -3.17
CA MET A 1 -12.67 -20.03 -3.99
C MET A 1 -11.67 -18.98 -4.49
N ASN A 2 -11.71 -18.71 -5.78
CA ASN A 2 -10.79 -17.74 -6.37
C ASN A 2 -11.50 -16.42 -6.58
N PHE A 3 -10.91 -15.35 -6.07
CA PHE A 3 -11.42 -14.01 -6.31
C PHE A 3 -10.60 -13.36 -7.42
N GLU A 4 -11.29 -12.62 -8.27
CA GLU A 4 -10.66 -12.00 -9.42
C GLU A 4 -9.83 -10.77 -9.02
N HIS A 5 -10.22 -10.11 -7.94
CA HIS A 5 -9.58 -8.87 -7.50
C HIS A 5 -9.09 -8.97 -6.07
N GLU A 6 -8.05 -8.20 -5.78
CA GLU A 6 -7.47 -8.12 -4.46
C GLU A 6 -7.31 -6.65 -4.09
N LEU A 7 -7.47 -6.35 -2.81
CA LEU A 7 -7.16 -5.04 -2.29
C LEU A 7 -5.75 -5.09 -1.72
N ILE A 8 -4.88 -4.30 -2.28
CA ILE A 8 -3.54 -4.12 -1.72
C ILE A 8 -3.60 -2.90 -0.82
N THR A 9 -3.25 -3.07 0.43
CA THR A 9 -3.19 -1.98 1.39
C THR A 9 -1.74 -1.72 1.74
N VAL A 10 -1.35 -0.46 1.67
CA VAL A 10 0.01 -0.06 1.99
C VAL A 10 -0.05 0.97 3.09
N ILE A 11 0.72 0.76 4.15
CA ILE A 11 0.86 1.74 5.23
C ILE A 11 2.30 2.20 5.22
N LEU A 12 2.52 3.49 5.17
CA LEU A 12 3.84 4.05 4.96
C LEU A 12 3.98 5.37 5.69
N ASN A 13 5.20 5.86 5.79
CA ASN A 13 5.46 7.16 6.37
C ASN A 13 4.88 8.25 5.49
N GLU A 14 4.33 9.27 6.12
CA GLU A 14 3.69 10.37 5.41
C GLU A 14 4.65 11.02 4.43
N GLY A 15 4.12 11.33 3.26
CA GLY A 15 4.88 12.06 2.25
C GLY A 15 5.51 11.20 1.17
N TYR A 16 5.39 9.88 1.27
CA TYR A 16 6.05 8.99 0.32
C TYR A 16 5.07 8.19 -0.52
N SER A 17 3.80 8.59 -0.54
CA SER A 17 2.81 7.84 -1.31
C SER A 17 3.11 7.86 -2.81
N ASP A 18 3.74 8.92 -3.31
CA ASP A 18 4.11 8.97 -4.72
C ASP A 18 5.12 7.89 -5.08
N PHE A 19 6.07 7.59 -4.19
CA PHE A 19 7.02 6.50 -4.42
C PHE A 19 6.30 5.16 -4.53
N VAL A 20 5.33 4.95 -3.63
CA VAL A 20 4.55 3.72 -3.65
C VAL A 20 3.77 3.61 -4.95
N MET A 21 3.09 4.68 -5.33
CA MET A 21 2.26 4.63 -6.53
C MET A 21 3.09 4.52 -7.81
N ASP A 22 4.25 5.16 -7.87
CA ASP A 22 5.13 5.00 -9.02
C ASP A 22 5.58 3.56 -9.18
N ALA A 23 5.99 2.93 -8.08
CA ALA A 23 6.40 1.53 -8.11
C ALA A 23 5.24 0.63 -8.49
N ALA A 24 4.07 0.88 -7.93
CA ALA A 24 2.89 0.06 -8.22
C ALA A 24 2.48 0.16 -9.67
N ARG A 25 2.47 1.37 -10.23
CA ARG A 25 2.09 1.57 -11.63
C ARG A 25 3.08 0.91 -12.57
N ALA A 26 4.36 0.99 -12.26
CA ALA A 26 5.37 0.33 -13.08
C ALA A 26 5.16 -1.18 -13.13
N ALA A 27 4.53 -1.74 -12.13
CA ALA A 27 4.27 -3.18 -12.05
C ALA A 27 2.85 -3.55 -12.50
N GLY A 28 2.06 -2.59 -12.98
CA GLY A 28 0.76 -2.89 -13.56
C GLY A 28 -0.45 -2.29 -12.85
N ALA A 29 -0.26 -1.61 -11.73
CA ALA A 29 -1.40 -1.03 -11.03
C ALA A 29 -2.01 0.12 -11.82
N GLY A 30 -3.33 0.23 -11.78
CA GLY A 30 -4.03 1.30 -12.48
C GLY A 30 -4.03 2.60 -11.71
N GLY A 31 -4.23 2.54 -10.43
CA GLY A 31 -4.29 3.72 -9.58
C GLY A 31 -4.56 3.33 -8.16
N GLY A 32 -4.68 4.30 -7.31
CA GLY A 32 -4.92 4.05 -5.90
C GLY A 32 -5.57 5.22 -5.21
N THR A 33 -6.00 4.99 -3.99
CA THR A 33 -6.58 6.02 -3.14
C THR A 33 -5.66 6.21 -1.94
N VAL A 34 -5.32 7.45 -1.65
CA VAL A 34 -4.42 7.77 -0.54
C VAL A 34 -5.23 8.38 0.59
N LEU A 35 -5.00 7.87 1.80
CA LEU A 35 -5.62 8.39 3.00
C LEU A 35 -4.53 8.77 3.99
N HIS A 36 -4.82 9.75 4.83
CA HIS A 36 -3.92 10.09 5.92
C HIS A 36 -4.35 9.36 7.18
N ALA A 37 -3.38 8.92 7.96
CA ALA A 37 -3.65 8.11 9.13
C ALA A 37 -2.61 8.39 10.21
N LYS A 38 -2.81 7.83 11.37
CA LYS A 38 -1.85 7.91 12.46
C LYS A 38 -1.46 6.52 12.89
N GLY A 39 -0.15 6.31 12.99
CA GLY A 39 0.35 5.08 13.53
C GLY A 39 0.49 5.21 15.04
N THR A 40 0.29 4.09 15.73
CA THR A 40 0.41 4.10 17.18
C THR A 40 1.44 3.11 17.61
N GLY A 41 2.20 2.94 17.90
CA GLY A 41 2.97 1.81 18.31
C GLY A 41 4.40 1.81 17.95
N GLY A 42 4.94 2.33 17.17
CA GLY A 42 6.34 2.31 16.83
C GLY A 42 7.15 1.21 17.48
N THR A 43 8.41 1.16 17.24
CA THR A 43 9.27 0.18 17.86
C THR A 43 9.46 0.53 19.33
N ARG A 44 9.91 -0.44 20.10
CA ARG A 44 10.14 -0.20 21.51
C ARG A 44 11.13 0.91 21.76
N GLY A 45 12.15 1.00 20.94
CA GLY A 45 13.13 2.03 21.10
C GLY A 45 12.58 3.41 20.91
N GLU A 46 11.66 3.54 20.00
CA GLU A 46 11.05 4.83 19.74
C GLU A 46 10.23 5.33 20.91
N LYS A 47 9.67 4.43 21.69
CA LYS A 47 8.83 4.83 22.81
C LYS A 47 9.59 5.58 23.88
N PHE A 48 10.87 5.38 23.96
CA PHE A 48 11.65 6.11 24.94
C PHE A 48 11.83 7.56 24.57
N PHE A 49 11.92 7.83 23.31
CA PHE A 49 12.30 9.15 22.85
C PHE A 49 11.14 9.96 22.37
N SER A 50 10.16 9.31 21.81
CA SER A 50 9.01 10.04 21.31
C SER A 50 7.85 9.78 22.22
N VAL A 51 7.80 10.57 23.23
CA VAL A 51 6.73 10.49 24.21
C VAL A 51 5.41 10.68 23.51
N SER A 52 4.69 9.61 23.37
CA SER A 52 3.31 9.66 22.93
C SER A 52 3.08 10.25 21.56
N LEU A 53 4.07 10.37 20.74
CA LEU A 53 3.81 10.90 19.43
C LEU A 53 3.27 9.83 18.53
N ALA A 54 2.08 10.07 18.04
CA ALA A 54 1.54 9.24 16.98
C ALA A 54 2.28 9.61 15.71
N ASP A 55 2.78 8.62 15.01
CA ASP A 55 3.42 8.86 13.74
C ASP A 55 2.39 9.19 12.68
N GLU A 56 2.66 10.20 11.90
CA GLU A 56 1.82 10.49 10.75
C GLU A 56 2.13 9.47 9.67
N LYS A 57 1.09 8.86 9.15
CA LYS A 57 1.19 7.83 8.13
C LYS A 57 0.30 8.16 6.95
N ASP A 58 0.63 7.59 5.83
CA ASP A 58 -0.29 7.52 4.70
C ASP A 58 -0.70 6.07 4.52
N MET A 59 -1.91 5.88 4.02
CA MET A 59 -2.38 4.57 3.60
C MET A 59 -2.74 4.66 2.13
N VAL A 60 -2.39 3.64 1.38
CA VAL A 60 -2.72 3.57 -0.04
C VAL A 60 -3.54 2.31 -0.26
N TYR A 61 -4.69 2.45 -0.91
CA TYR A 61 -5.53 1.34 -1.32
C TYR A 61 -5.42 1.17 -2.81
N ILE A 62 -5.04 -0.02 -3.25
CA ILE A 62 -4.91 -0.33 -4.67
C ILE A 62 -5.76 -1.56 -4.95
N ILE A 63 -6.71 -1.43 -5.87
CA ILE A 63 -7.48 -2.58 -6.32
C ILE A 63 -6.74 -3.16 -7.52
N ALA A 64 -6.34 -4.41 -7.43
CA ALA A 64 -5.54 -5.07 -8.45
C ALA A 64 -6.20 -6.38 -8.85
N TYR A 65 -5.91 -6.83 -10.06
CA TYR A 65 -6.27 -8.19 -10.43
C TYR A 65 -5.41 -9.16 -9.65
N ALA A 66 -6.00 -10.30 -9.31
CA ALA A 66 -5.30 -11.30 -8.51
C ALA A 66 -4.01 -11.76 -9.15
N ASP A 67 -3.97 -11.83 -10.48
CA ASP A 67 -2.78 -12.27 -11.19
C ASP A 67 -1.69 -11.19 -11.27
N GLU A 68 -1.99 -9.96 -10.89
CA GLU A 68 -1.01 -8.87 -10.90
C GLU A 68 -0.51 -8.54 -9.49
N LYS A 69 -1.18 -9.05 -8.48
CA LYS A 69 -0.91 -8.68 -7.10
C LYS A 69 0.54 -8.91 -6.69
N ALA A 70 1.07 -10.06 -7.00
CA ALA A 70 2.40 -10.43 -6.54
C ALA A 70 3.47 -9.49 -7.10
N ALA A 71 3.36 -9.12 -8.37
CA ALA A 71 4.32 -8.22 -8.99
C ALA A 71 4.23 -6.81 -8.39
N ILE A 72 3.01 -6.35 -8.15
CA ILE A 72 2.79 -5.03 -7.56
C ILE A 72 3.36 -4.98 -6.15
N MET A 73 3.05 -5.98 -5.33
CA MET A 73 3.53 -6.00 -3.95
C MET A 73 5.05 -6.11 -3.89
N ARG A 74 5.64 -6.89 -4.78
CA ARG A 74 7.09 -6.98 -4.85
C ARG A 74 7.72 -5.64 -5.20
N ALA A 75 7.17 -4.95 -6.17
CA ALA A 75 7.69 -3.64 -6.57
C ALA A 75 7.61 -2.63 -5.43
N ILE A 76 6.50 -2.62 -4.71
CA ILE A 76 6.34 -1.73 -3.57
C ILE A 76 7.37 -2.07 -2.51
N ASN A 77 7.55 -3.34 -2.20
CA ASN A 77 8.48 -3.74 -1.16
C ASN A 77 9.93 -3.39 -1.53
N GLU A 78 10.30 -3.59 -2.79
CA GLU A 78 11.67 -3.32 -3.23
C GLU A 78 11.98 -1.83 -3.25
N ASN A 79 11.01 -1.00 -3.58
CA ASN A 79 11.25 0.42 -3.77
C ASN A 79 10.87 1.29 -2.59
N ALA A 80 9.96 0.82 -1.74
CA ALA A 80 9.43 1.63 -0.66
C ALA A 80 9.32 0.87 0.66
N GLY A 81 9.82 -0.34 0.74
CA GLY A 81 9.66 -1.21 1.90
C GLY A 81 10.60 -0.89 3.05
N PRO A 82 10.86 -1.89 3.90
CA PRO A 82 11.73 -1.70 5.06
C PRO A 82 13.11 -1.21 4.64
N GLY A 83 13.65 -0.29 5.38
CA GLY A 83 14.95 0.27 5.08
C GLY A 83 14.93 1.48 4.17
N THR A 84 13.79 1.79 3.59
CA THR A 84 13.62 3.03 2.81
C THR A 84 12.95 4.08 3.67
N LYS A 85 12.96 5.32 3.21
CA LYS A 85 12.30 6.40 3.94
C LYS A 85 10.80 6.20 4.02
N ALA A 86 10.22 5.54 3.04
CA ALA A 86 8.79 5.25 3.05
C ALA A 86 8.42 4.22 4.10
N GLY A 87 9.29 3.24 4.32
CA GLY A 87 9.07 2.22 5.34
C GLY A 87 7.75 1.50 5.22
N ALA A 88 7.35 1.14 4.01
CA ALA A 88 6.01 0.65 3.76
C ALA A 88 5.80 -0.78 4.22
N ILE A 89 4.63 -1.02 4.78
CA ILE A 89 4.10 -2.35 5.04
C ILE A 89 2.98 -2.56 4.03
N CYS A 90 3.01 -3.69 3.37
CA CYS A 90 2.10 -3.97 2.27
C CYS A 90 1.45 -5.33 2.49
N PHE A 91 0.13 -5.36 2.42
CA PHE A 91 -0.61 -6.62 2.56
C PHE A 91 -1.82 -6.60 1.65
N SER A 92 -2.43 -7.76 1.44
CA SER A 92 -3.56 -7.85 0.53
C SER A 92 -4.69 -8.66 1.13
N LEU A 93 -5.90 -8.36 0.64
CA LEU A 93 -7.12 -9.03 1.03
C LEU A 93 -7.90 -9.36 -0.23
N PRO A 94 -8.49 -10.55 -0.33
CA PRO A 94 -9.35 -10.82 -1.48
C PRO A 94 -10.60 -9.95 -1.43
N ILE A 95 -11.03 -9.48 -2.59
CA ILE A 95 -12.26 -8.70 -2.70
C ILE A 95 -13.35 -9.63 -3.19
N SER A 96 -14.36 -9.84 -2.34
CA SER A 96 -15.42 -10.78 -2.67
C SER A 96 -16.33 -10.27 -3.77
N SER A 97 -16.53 -8.95 -3.85
CA SER A 97 -17.29 -8.34 -4.93
C SER A 97 -16.92 -6.87 -5.04
N VAL A 98 -17.01 -6.34 -6.24
CA VAL A 98 -16.69 -4.93 -6.49
C VAL A 98 -17.61 -4.43 -7.59
N ALA A 99 -18.08 -3.22 -7.46
CA ALA A 99 -18.91 -2.57 -8.46
C ALA A 99 -18.26 -1.24 -8.82
N GLY A 100 -18.41 -0.84 -10.05
CA GLY A 100 -17.90 0.45 -10.50
C GLY A 100 -16.45 0.42 -10.96
N LEU A 101 -15.86 -0.74 -11.03
CA LEU A 101 -14.47 -0.87 -11.45
C LEU A 101 -14.40 -1.08 -12.96
N ARG A 102 -13.53 -0.30 -13.61
CA ARG A 102 -13.34 -0.45 -15.05
C ARG A 102 -12.48 -1.68 -15.32
N ALA A 103 -12.85 -2.44 -16.33
CA ALA A 103 -12.04 -3.59 -16.74
C ALA A 103 -10.70 -3.12 -17.31
N ARG A 104 -9.64 -3.87 -17.05
CA ARG A 104 -8.29 -3.47 -17.45
C ARG A 104 -8.07 -3.38 -18.95
N ASP A 105 -8.83 -4.14 -19.73
CA ASP A 105 -8.66 -4.13 -21.18
C ASP A 105 -9.55 -3.09 -21.85
N GLU A 106 -10.23 -2.27 -21.12
CA GLU A 106 -10.98 -1.14 -21.67
C GLU A 106 -10.12 0.10 -21.83
N GLY A 107 -8.88 -0.01 -21.50
CA GLY A 107 -7.88 0.96 -21.72
C GLY A 107 -7.98 2.28 -21.11
#